data_ed222fe3c0edba4b30c756aff87c03bd
#
_entry.id   ed222fe3c0edba4b30c756aff87c03bd
#
_cell.length_a   1.000
_cell.length_b   1.000
_cell.length_c   1.000
_cell.angle_alpha   90.00
_cell.angle_beta   90.00
_cell.angle_gamma   90.00
#
_symmetry.space_group_name_H-M   'P 1'
#
loop_
_entity.id
_entity.type
_entity.pdbx_description
1 polymer ?
#
loop_
_entity_poly.entity_id
_entity_poly.type
_entity_poly.pdbx_seq_one_letter_code
_entity_poly.pdbx_strand_id
1 'polypeptide(L)'
;MFDIIIIGAGIIGCQMAYTLSLTDLSVLVIEKNTEVLNEVSSANSGIIHTGYDPEEGTLKALLNAKGARMYRDLCEKLQVPLMECGSLLVAHNDQEIETLQGIMDKAEHRKISCEMLDQNACRKTEPNIAP
;
A
#
# COMPACT_ATOMS: atom_id res chain seq x y z
N MET A 1 -35.71 -2.87 4.45
CA MET A 1 -34.95 -2.07 5.44
C MET A 1 -33.52 -2.55 5.30
N PHE A 2 -32.53 -1.66 5.22
CA PHE A 2 -31.10 -2.08 5.14
C PHE A 2 -30.54 -2.27 6.53
N ASP A 3 -29.67 -3.26 6.69
CA ASP A 3 -28.97 -3.53 7.95
C ASP A 3 -27.81 -2.55 8.16
N ILE A 4 -27.12 -2.18 7.05
CA ILE A 4 -25.97 -1.27 7.04
C ILE A 4 -26.11 -0.25 5.92
N ILE A 5 -25.75 1.00 6.21
CA ILE A 5 -25.62 2.07 5.21
C ILE A 5 -24.18 2.57 5.23
N ILE A 6 -23.52 2.54 4.07
CA ILE A 6 -22.17 3.08 3.86
C ILE A 6 -22.31 4.43 3.15
N ILE A 7 -21.76 5.47 3.71
CA ILE A 7 -21.76 6.82 3.11
C ILE A 7 -20.40 7.08 2.46
N GLY A 8 -20.42 7.20 1.13
CA GLY A 8 -19.26 7.41 0.28
C GLY A 8 -18.79 6.12 -0.39
N ALA A 9 -18.68 6.16 -1.72
CA ALA A 9 -18.18 5.07 -2.56
C ALA A 9 -16.75 5.33 -3.06
N GLY A 10 -15.88 5.89 -2.21
CA GLY A 10 -14.44 5.86 -2.36
C GLY A 10 -13.89 4.46 -2.09
N ILE A 11 -12.57 4.27 -2.21
CA ILE A 11 -11.93 2.94 -2.04
C ILE A 11 -12.28 2.28 -0.69
N ILE A 12 -12.38 3.05 0.38
CA ILE A 12 -12.71 2.52 1.72
C ILE A 12 -14.15 2.03 1.74
N GLY A 13 -15.11 2.83 1.26
CA GLY A 13 -16.52 2.44 1.23
C GLY A 13 -16.76 1.24 0.31
N CYS A 14 -16.11 1.21 -0.85
CA CYS A 14 -16.17 0.07 -1.76
C CYS A 14 -15.60 -1.20 -1.13
N GLN A 15 -14.45 -1.11 -0.43
CA GLN A 15 -13.85 -2.25 0.26
C GLN A 15 -14.71 -2.76 1.41
N MET A 16 -15.36 -1.86 2.15
CA MET A 16 -16.32 -2.24 3.19
C MET A 16 -17.53 -2.95 2.59
N ALA A 17 -18.10 -2.39 1.51
CA ALA A 17 -19.22 -2.99 0.79
C ALA A 17 -18.87 -4.39 0.27
N TYR A 18 -17.69 -4.54 -0.34
CA TYR A 18 -17.17 -5.83 -0.78
C TYR A 18 -17.07 -6.84 0.37
N THR A 19 -16.48 -6.43 1.50
CA THR A 19 -16.36 -7.33 2.65
C THR A 19 -17.71 -7.74 3.22
N LEU A 20 -18.64 -6.81 3.31
CA LEU A 20 -19.99 -7.06 3.82
C LEU A 20 -20.87 -7.86 2.85
N SER A 21 -20.60 -7.77 1.54
CA SER A 21 -21.32 -8.57 0.54
C SER A 21 -21.06 -10.08 0.65
N LEU A 22 -20.07 -10.49 1.41
CA LEU A 22 -19.78 -11.88 1.74
C LEU A 22 -20.60 -12.39 2.95
N THR A 23 -21.49 -11.57 3.47
CA THR A 23 -22.39 -11.88 4.59
C THR A 23 -23.84 -11.84 4.14
N ASP A 24 -24.76 -12.27 5.00
CA ASP A 24 -26.22 -12.22 4.74
C ASP A 24 -26.84 -10.83 5.04
N LEU A 25 -26.01 -9.80 5.25
CA LEU A 25 -26.48 -8.45 5.55
C LEU A 25 -26.89 -7.71 4.28
N SER A 26 -28.01 -6.97 4.36
CA SER A 26 -28.43 -6.05 3.31
C SER A 26 -27.70 -4.72 3.46
N VAL A 27 -26.87 -4.37 2.47
CA VAL A 27 -26.00 -3.20 2.49
C VAL A 27 -26.44 -2.18 1.44
N LEU A 28 -26.55 -0.92 1.86
CA LEU A 28 -26.77 0.21 0.96
C LEU A 28 -25.50 1.09 0.94
N VAL A 29 -24.99 1.41 -0.25
CA VAL A 29 -23.94 2.41 -0.42
C VAL A 29 -24.55 3.68 -1.02
N ILE A 30 -24.28 4.82 -0.39
CA ILE A 30 -24.75 6.13 -0.82
C ILE A 30 -23.53 6.95 -1.25
N GLU A 31 -23.53 7.43 -2.49
CA GLU A 31 -22.49 8.30 -3.05
C GLU A 31 -23.13 9.63 -3.51
N LYS A 32 -22.43 10.74 -3.26
CA LYS A 32 -22.89 12.09 -3.66
C LYS A 32 -22.67 12.39 -5.14
N ASN A 33 -21.64 11.76 -5.73
CA ASN A 33 -21.30 11.91 -7.13
C ASN A 33 -22.07 10.91 -7.99
N THR A 34 -22.14 11.15 -9.29
CA THR A 34 -22.77 10.25 -10.26
C THR A 34 -21.95 8.98 -10.50
N GLU A 35 -20.66 9.01 -10.16
CA GLU A 35 -19.71 7.90 -10.34
C GLU A 35 -19.01 7.57 -9.02
N VAL A 36 -18.71 6.30 -8.83
CA VAL A 36 -17.91 5.84 -7.70
C VAL A 36 -16.42 6.23 -7.89
N LEU A 37 -15.66 6.31 -6.80
CA LEU A 37 -14.22 6.59 -6.80
C LEU A 37 -13.81 7.95 -7.42
N ASN A 38 -14.73 8.86 -7.63
CA ASN A 38 -14.53 10.10 -8.41
C ASN A 38 -13.84 11.26 -7.64
N GLU A 39 -13.14 10.97 -6.53
CA GLU A 39 -12.40 11.96 -5.74
C GLU A 39 -10.97 11.48 -5.43
N VAL A 40 -10.57 11.51 -4.16
CA VAL A 40 -9.22 11.14 -3.71
C VAL A 40 -8.82 9.73 -4.18
N SER A 41 -9.77 8.81 -4.30
CA SER A 41 -9.48 7.44 -4.73
C SER A 41 -9.08 7.32 -6.20
N SER A 42 -9.41 8.28 -7.05
CA SER A 42 -8.93 8.36 -8.44
C SER A 42 -7.65 9.19 -8.58
N ALA A 43 -7.38 10.07 -7.62
CA ALA A 43 -6.26 11.02 -7.62
C ALA A 43 -5.11 10.49 -6.75
N ASN A 44 -4.51 9.37 -7.13
CA ASN A 44 -3.39 8.74 -6.43
C ASN A 44 -2.34 8.20 -7.42
N SER A 45 -1.19 7.80 -6.90
CA SER A 45 -0.07 7.26 -7.71
C SER A 45 -0.20 5.77 -8.04
N GLY A 46 -1.20 5.07 -7.53
CA GLY A 46 -1.36 3.63 -7.69
C GLY A 46 -0.28 2.78 -7.01
N ILE A 47 0.47 3.36 -6.07
CA ILE A 47 1.57 2.68 -5.38
C ILE A 47 1.08 2.06 -4.09
N ILE A 48 1.35 0.77 -3.91
CA ILE A 48 1.10 0.06 -2.65
C ILE A 48 2.28 0.30 -1.72
N HIS A 49 2.04 1.04 -0.63
CA HIS A 49 3.04 1.27 0.40
C HIS A 49 3.22 0.01 1.25
N THR A 50 4.44 -0.49 1.35
CA THR A 50 4.76 -1.74 2.08
C THR A 50 4.70 -1.62 3.60
N GLY A 51 4.76 -0.38 4.13
CA GLY A 51 4.62 -0.11 5.57
C GLY A 51 5.94 0.09 6.31
N TYR A 52 7.07 0.29 5.62
CA TYR A 52 8.35 0.62 6.29
C TYR A 52 8.39 2.08 6.78
N ASP A 53 7.71 3.00 6.09
CA ASP A 53 7.76 4.44 6.32
C ASP A 53 7.02 4.92 7.61
N PRO A 54 5.83 4.45 7.97
CA PRO A 54 5.11 4.98 9.12
C PRO A 54 5.88 4.80 10.44
N GLU A 55 5.65 5.75 11.35
CA GLU A 55 6.20 5.73 12.70
C GLU A 55 5.84 4.44 13.44
N GLU A 56 6.82 3.85 14.13
CA GLU A 56 6.66 2.60 14.84
C GLU A 56 5.69 2.73 16.02
N GLY A 57 4.96 1.67 16.35
CA GLY A 57 3.95 1.65 17.40
C GLY A 57 2.64 2.32 17.03
N THR A 58 2.50 2.91 15.82
CA THR A 58 1.26 3.52 15.38
C THR A 58 0.31 2.53 14.71
N LEU A 59 -0.99 2.80 14.80
CA LEU A 59 -2.01 2.04 14.08
C LEU A 59 -1.79 2.12 12.55
N LYS A 60 -1.27 3.26 12.06
CA LYS A 60 -0.91 3.45 10.65
C LYS A 60 0.15 2.44 10.20
N ALA A 61 1.21 2.24 10.98
CA ALA A 61 2.27 1.27 10.68
C ALA A 61 1.72 -0.16 10.62
N LEU A 62 0.94 -0.54 11.63
CA LEU A 62 0.33 -1.87 11.72
C LEU A 62 -0.60 -2.17 10.54
N LEU A 63 -1.53 -1.25 10.25
CA LEU A 63 -2.54 -1.45 9.21
C LEU A 63 -1.95 -1.33 7.81
N ASN A 64 -0.95 -0.46 7.58
CA ASN A 64 -0.28 -0.34 6.30
C ASN A 64 0.43 -1.65 5.94
N ALA A 65 1.28 -2.18 6.82
CA ALA A 65 1.98 -3.43 6.60
C ALA A 65 1.02 -4.63 6.44
N LYS A 66 -0.09 -4.65 7.20
CA LYS A 66 -1.12 -5.68 7.06
C LYS A 66 -1.85 -5.57 5.72
N GLY A 67 -2.25 -4.36 5.34
CA GLY A 67 -2.93 -4.09 4.07
C GLY A 67 -2.07 -4.47 2.87
N ALA A 68 -0.79 -4.09 2.87
CA ALA A 68 0.13 -4.42 1.78
C ALA A 68 0.18 -5.95 1.50
N ARG A 69 0.24 -6.77 2.55
CA ARG A 69 0.24 -8.24 2.41
C ARG A 69 -1.06 -8.82 1.84
N MET A 70 -2.18 -8.10 2.00
CA MET A 70 -3.49 -8.55 1.49
C MET A 70 -3.71 -8.19 0.02
N TYR A 71 -2.91 -7.28 -0.54
CA TYR A 71 -3.16 -6.74 -1.88
C TYR A 71 -3.04 -7.78 -2.99
N ARG A 72 -2.06 -8.68 -2.92
CA ARG A 72 -1.88 -9.73 -3.94
C ARG A 72 -3.14 -10.57 -4.10
N ASP A 73 -3.61 -11.16 -3.00
CA ASP A 73 -4.80 -12.02 -3.01
C ASP A 73 -6.06 -11.24 -3.41
N LEU A 74 -6.15 -9.98 -2.99
CA LEU A 74 -7.27 -9.11 -3.33
C LEU A 74 -7.27 -8.77 -4.82
N CYS A 75 -6.13 -8.39 -5.38
CA CYS A 75 -5.99 -8.10 -6.81
C CYS A 75 -6.31 -9.31 -7.67
N GLU A 76 -5.85 -10.50 -7.27
CA GLU A 76 -6.18 -11.75 -7.97
C GLU A 76 -7.69 -12.02 -7.95
N LYS A 77 -8.33 -11.94 -6.78
CA LYS A 77 -9.78 -12.15 -6.64
C LYS A 77 -10.61 -11.14 -7.43
N LEU A 78 -10.18 -9.90 -7.48
CA LEU A 78 -10.89 -8.82 -8.18
C LEU A 78 -10.43 -8.65 -9.63
N GLN A 79 -9.48 -9.48 -10.11
CA GLN A 79 -8.89 -9.39 -11.45
C GLN A 79 -8.30 -8.00 -11.76
N VAL A 80 -7.69 -7.37 -10.75
CA VAL A 80 -7.01 -6.08 -10.88
C VAL A 80 -5.53 -6.34 -11.20
N PRO A 81 -4.99 -5.73 -12.27
CA PRO A 81 -3.56 -5.86 -12.58
C PRO A 81 -2.69 -5.37 -11.42
N LEU A 82 -1.70 -6.16 -11.03
CA LEU A 82 -0.71 -5.83 -10.02
C LEU A 82 0.68 -6.01 -10.60
N MET A 83 1.51 -4.97 -10.50
CA MET A 83 2.92 -5.01 -10.89
C MET A 83 3.79 -4.99 -9.63
N GLU A 84 4.54 -6.06 -9.41
CA GLU A 84 5.48 -6.17 -8.29
C GLU A 84 6.88 -5.76 -8.76
N CYS A 85 7.07 -4.47 -9.01
CA CYS A 85 8.34 -3.90 -9.50
C CYS A 85 9.34 -3.55 -8.40
N GLY A 86 8.92 -3.58 -7.13
CA GLY A 86 9.75 -3.11 -6.02
C GLY A 86 9.92 -1.58 -6.00
N SER A 87 10.81 -1.12 -5.13
CA SER A 87 11.26 0.28 -5.06
C SER A 87 12.70 0.33 -4.57
N LEU A 88 13.44 1.34 -5.00
CA LEU A 88 14.79 1.62 -4.52
C LEU A 88 14.80 2.89 -3.67
N LEU A 89 15.46 2.81 -2.53
CA LEU A 89 15.87 3.96 -1.73
C LEU A 89 17.36 4.14 -1.92
N VAL A 90 17.78 5.31 -2.36
CA VAL A 90 19.17 5.59 -2.72
C VAL A 90 19.79 6.54 -1.70
N ALA A 91 20.96 6.19 -1.19
CA ALA A 91 21.79 7.05 -0.34
C ALA A 91 22.98 7.58 -1.14
N HIS A 92 23.29 8.87 -0.97
CA HIS A 92 24.39 9.56 -1.62
C HIS A 92 25.52 9.95 -0.66
N ASN A 93 25.36 9.69 0.63
CA ASN A 93 26.34 10.00 1.67
C ASN A 93 26.19 9.07 2.88
N ASP A 94 27.17 9.09 3.79
CA ASP A 94 27.21 8.20 4.96
C ASP A 94 26.00 8.38 5.89
N GLN A 95 25.51 9.61 6.07
CA GLN A 95 24.36 9.88 6.93
C GLN A 95 23.06 9.26 6.35
N GLU A 96 22.93 9.27 5.05
CA GLU A 96 21.81 8.63 4.35
C GLU A 96 21.93 7.09 4.40
N ILE A 97 23.15 6.55 4.36
CA ILE A 97 23.40 5.11 4.58
C ILE A 97 22.94 4.68 5.96
N GLU A 98 23.27 5.45 7.02
CA GLU A 98 22.76 5.18 8.37
C GLU A 98 21.23 5.21 8.43
N THR A 99 20.62 6.14 7.69
CA THR A 99 19.15 6.22 7.58
C THR A 99 18.57 4.97 6.90
N LEU A 100 19.20 4.49 5.82
CA LEU A 100 18.78 3.25 5.14
C LEU A 100 18.89 2.04 6.07
N GLN A 101 19.96 1.96 6.88
CA GLN A 101 20.10 0.89 7.87
C GLN A 101 18.94 0.91 8.88
N GLY A 102 18.59 2.08 9.40
CA GLY A 102 17.43 2.22 10.30
C GLY A 102 16.11 1.86 9.65
N ILE A 103 15.96 2.08 8.33
CA ILE A 103 14.79 1.63 7.57
C ILE A 103 14.78 0.11 7.43
N MET A 104 15.92 -0.51 7.16
CA MET A 104 16.04 -1.97 7.09
C MET A 104 15.65 -2.64 8.41
N ASP A 105 16.15 -2.14 9.53
CA ASP A 105 15.82 -2.68 10.86
C ASP A 105 14.31 -2.64 11.13
N LYS A 106 13.65 -1.52 10.77
CA LYS A 106 12.18 -1.40 10.85
C LYS A 106 11.46 -2.36 9.91
N ALA A 107 11.95 -2.51 8.68
CA ALA A 107 11.36 -3.39 7.69
C ALA A 107 11.43 -4.87 8.15
N GLU A 108 12.56 -5.30 8.69
CA GLU A 108 12.73 -6.64 9.24
C GLU A 108 11.75 -6.90 10.40
N HIS A 109 11.64 -5.96 11.35
CA HIS A 109 10.70 -6.03 12.47
C HIS A 109 9.24 -6.19 12.00
N ARG A 110 8.90 -5.58 10.86
CA ARG A 110 7.57 -5.62 10.25
C ARG A 110 7.39 -6.75 9.23
N LYS A 111 8.42 -7.60 9.05
CA LYS A 111 8.43 -8.70 8.07
C LYS A 111 8.22 -8.20 6.63
N ILE A 112 8.82 -7.06 6.30
CA ILE A 112 8.87 -6.51 4.95
C ILE A 112 10.19 -6.96 4.32
N SER A 113 10.12 -7.61 3.16
CA SER A 113 11.30 -8.05 2.44
C SER A 113 12.05 -6.86 1.86
N CYS A 114 13.30 -6.69 2.24
CA CYS A 114 14.21 -5.68 1.70
C CYS A 114 15.66 -6.20 1.79
N GLU A 115 16.53 -5.63 0.99
CA GLU A 115 17.97 -5.93 1.01
C GLU A 115 18.80 -4.66 0.80
N MET A 116 20.00 -4.63 1.38
CA MET A 116 20.97 -3.58 1.12
C MET A 116 21.75 -3.92 -0.15
N LEU A 117 21.72 -3.02 -1.12
CA LEU A 117 22.48 -3.16 -2.35
C LEU A 117 23.73 -2.30 -2.30
N ASP A 118 24.84 -2.81 -2.81
CA ASP A 118 26.01 -1.99 -3.09
C ASP A 118 25.79 -1.14 -4.36
N GLN A 119 26.70 -0.20 -4.63
CA GLN A 119 26.61 0.70 -5.78
C GLN A 119 26.50 -0.05 -7.11
N ASN A 120 27.20 -1.15 -7.28
CA ASN A 120 27.20 -1.91 -8.54
C ASN A 120 25.87 -2.65 -8.71
N ALA A 121 25.35 -3.26 -7.68
CA ALA A 121 24.04 -3.91 -7.68
C ALA A 121 22.91 -2.90 -7.92
N CYS A 122 22.99 -1.72 -7.27
CA CYS A 122 22.03 -0.65 -7.45
C CYS A 122 21.97 -0.18 -8.91
N ARG A 123 23.13 0.11 -9.54
CA ARG A 123 23.22 0.51 -10.97
C ARG A 123 22.78 -0.60 -11.93
N LYS A 124 22.98 -1.85 -11.55
CA LYS A 124 22.53 -2.98 -12.35
C LYS A 124 21.02 -3.11 -12.33
N THR A 125 20.41 -2.83 -11.18
CA THR A 125 18.95 -2.87 -10.98
C THR A 125 18.27 -1.69 -11.66
N GLU A 126 18.82 -0.48 -11.53
CA GLU A 126 18.32 0.75 -12.16
C GLU A 126 19.47 1.52 -12.82
N PRO A 127 19.73 1.30 -14.13
CA PRO A 127 20.86 1.91 -14.83
C PRO A 127 20.83 3.43 -14.94
N ASN A 128 19.66 4.06 -14.75
CA ASN A 128 19.49 5.51 -14.84
C ASN A 128 19.75 6.25 -13.52
N ILE A 129 20.13 5.54 -12.46
CA ILE A 129 20.53 6.20 -11.20
C ILE A 129 21.80 7.01 -11.45
N ALA A 130 21.77 8.27 -11.03
CA ALA A 130 22.93 9.15 -11.06
C ALA A 130 24.10 8.57 -10.24
N PRO A 131 25.35 8.86 -10.65
CA PRO A 131 26.54 8.39 -9.97
C PRO A 131 26.71 8.99 -8.59
#